data_d6ddb35e2108904f19e59a9ac57e1171
#
_entry.id   d6ddb35e2108904f19e59a9ac57e1171
#
_cell.length_a   1.000
_cell.length_b   1.000
_cell.length_c   1.000
_cell.angle_alpha   90.00
_cell.angle_beta   90.00
_cell.angle_gamma   90.00
#
_symmetry.space_group_name_H-M   'P 1'
#
loop_
_entity.id
_entity.type
_entity.pdbx_description
1 polymer ?
#
loop_
_entity_poly.entity_id
_entity_poly.type
_entity_poly.pdbx_seq_one_letter_code
_entity_poly.pdbx_strand_id
1 'polypeptide(L)'
;MLRTGLTVAELAECAGVETKTVERWISIGRVPHRQHRWATARRLGVDESYLWPEVLARSPARRDDAARSELVEVYPDRASVPRELWLRLLDEVQEHLDMLVFRGTFYAQTQPRIAALLAAAAGRGVQVRLCFGNPGSEAVTVRDREEGISGTLAAKIRSALTYYQPLAEVDGCEVRLHSTTLYASLFRYDDEIVVNPHVYGEPASANPAFHLRRLDGGTLATHYMAAFDRVWATAIPWSGGEV
;
A
#
# COMPACT_ATOMS: atom_id res chain seq x y z
N MET A 1 -26.71 -21.85 -19.75
CA MET A 1 -27.41 -22.40 -20.94
C MET A 1 -28.43 -23.46 -20.56
N LEU A 2 -28.12 -24.47 -19.76
CA LEU A 2 -29.07 -25.55 -19.37
C LEU A 2 -30.34 -25.09 -18.61
N ARG A 3 -30.35 -23.88 -18.04
CA ARG A 3 -31.53 -23.37 -17.29
C ARG A 3 -32.46 -22.49 -18.13
N THR A 4 -31.98 -21.93 -19.24
CA THR A 4 -32.78 -20.99 -20.08
C THR A 4 -33.30 -21.59 -21.37
N GLY A 5 -32.94 -22.84 -21.70
CA GLY A 5 -33.35 -23.53 -22.93
C GLY A 5 -32.83 -22.92 -24.23
N LEU A 6 -31.93 -21.92 -24.15
CA LEU A 6 -31.36 -21.22 -25.31
C LEU A 6 -30.25 -22.03 -25.96
N THR A 7 -30.29 -22.12 -27.29
CA THR A 7 -29.24 -22.71 -28.11
C THR A 7 -28.08 -21.75 -28.35
N VAL A 8 -26.92 -22.27 -28.72
CA VAL A 8 -25.74 -21.45 -29.10
C VAL A 8 -26.05 -20.56 -30.30
N ALA A 9 -26.86 -21.05 -31.24
CA ALA A 9 -27.27 -20.30 -32.44
C ALA A 9 -28.13 -19.07 -32.07
N GLU A 10 -29.13 -19.25 -31.22
CA GLU A 10 -30.00 -18.17 -30.76
C GLU A 10 -29.21 -17.10 -29.96
N LEU A 11 -28.20 -17.54 -29.21
CA LEU A 11 -27.32 -16.61 -28.49
C LEU A 11 -26.40 -15.83 -29.44
N ALA A 12 -25.91 -16.50 -30.48
CA ALA A 12 -25.09 -15.87 -31.52
C ALA A 12 -25.85 -14.79 -32.32
N GLU A 13 -27.09 -15.12 -32.69
CA GLU A 13 -28.00 -14.18 -33.35
C GLU A 13 -28.26 -12.95 -32.48
N CYS A 14 -28.61 -13.17 -31.19
CA CYS A 14 -28.85 -12.08 -30.24
C CYS A 14 -27.62 -11.18 -30.00
N ALA A 15 -26.43 -11.79 -29.96
CA ALA A 15 -25.17 -11.08 -29.77
C ALA A 15 -24.62 -10.42 -31.06
N GLY A 16 -25.22 -10.70 -32.22
CA GLY A 16 -24.76 -10.20 -33.51
C GLY A 16 -23.39 -10.79 -33.92
N VAL A 17 -23.14 -12.07 -33.64
CA VAL A 17 -21.88 -12.76 -33.95
C VAL A 17 -22.12 -14.14 -34.54
N GLU A 18 -21.07 -14.73 -35.12
CA GLU A 18 -21.14 -16.11 -35.61
C GLU A 18 -21.23 -17.12 -34.46
N THR A 19 -21.95 -18.25 -34.67
CA THR A 19 -22.08 -19.34 -33.71
C THR A 19 -20.73 -19.81 -33.16
N LYS A 20 -19.73 -19.95 -34.04
CA LYS A 20 -18.38 -20.34 -33.70
C LYS A 20 -17.70 -19.35 -32.69
N THR A 21 -18.12 -18.10 -32.70
CA THR A 21 -17.62 -17.10 -31.74
C THR A 21 -18.19 -17.34 -30.34
N VAL A 22 -19.48 -17.67 -30.24
CA VAL A 22 -20.10 -18.03 -28.96
C VAL A 22 -19.53 -19.34 -28.42
N GLU A 23 -19.25 -20.32 -29.28
CA GLU A 23 -18.59 -21.56 -28.88
C GLU A 23 -17.21 -21.31 -28.24
N ARG A 24 -16.44 -20.35 -28.79
CA ARG A 24 -15.14 -19.95 -28.21
C ARG A 24 -15.30 -19.25 -26.85
N TRP A 25 -16.37 -18.48 -26.63
CA TRP A 25 -16.63 -17.90 -25.32
C TRP A 25 -16.86 -18.99 -24.27
N ILE A 26 -17.54 -20.07 -24.66
CA ILE A 26 -17.89 -21.17 -23.77
C ILE A 26 -16.69 -22.12 -23.56
N SER A 27 -15.97 -22.49 -24.62
CA SER A 27 -14.96 -23.55 -24.58
C SER A 27 -13.60 -23.10 -24.04
N ILE A 28 -13.19 -21.87 -24.34
CA ILE A 28 -11.86 -21.35 -23.96
C ILE A 28 -11.94 -20.11 -23.05
N GLY A 29 -13.14 -19.76 -22.55
CA GLY A 29 -13.34 -18.63 -21.65
C GLY A 29 -13.02 -17.28 -22.29
N ARG A 30 -13.09 -17.14 -23.63
CA ARG A 30 -12.76 -15.89 -24.30
C ARG A 30 -13.80 -14.81 -23.96
N VAL A 31 -13.34 -13.71 -23.40
CA VAL A 31 -14.19 -12.57 -23.04
C VAL A 31 -14.64 -11.81 -24.30
N PRO A 32 -15.95 -11.65 -24.52
CA PRO A 32 -16.49 -10.88 -25.65
C PRO A 32 -16.24 -9.38 -25.51
N HIS A 33 -16.33 -8.64 -26.64
CA HIS A 33 -16.37 -7.18 -26.61
C HIS A 33 -17.62 -6.67 -25.86
N ARG A 34 -17.56 -5.49 -25.24
CA ARG A 34 -18.58 -4.94 -24.34
C ARG A 34 -20.02 -5.03 -24.89
N GLN A 35 -20.24 -4.65 -26.15
CA GLN A 35 -21.58 -4.71 -26.77
C GLN A 35 -22.16 -6.11 -26.82
N HIS A 36 -21.33 -7.13 -27.11
CA HIS A 36 -21.78 -8.54 -27.18
C HIS A 36 -22.00 -9.12 -25.78
N ARG A 37 -21.19 -8.75 -24.79
CA ARG A 37 -21.40 -9.16 -23.39
C ARG A 37 -22.75 -8.67 -22.87
N TRP A 38 -23.05 -7.38 -23.08
CA TRP A 38 -24.31 -6.78 -22.64
C TRP A 38 -25.50 -7.45 -23.27
N ALA A 39 -25.50 -7.66 -24.61
CA ALA A 39 -26.58 -8.35 -25.34
C ALA A 39 -26.78 -9.78 -24.81
N THR A 40 -25.68 -10.53 -24.59
CA THR A 40 -25.72 -11.90 -24.08
C THR A 40 -26.27 -11.96 -22.64
N ALA A 41 -25.79 -11.11 -21.74
CA ALA A 41 -26.23 -11.06 -20.35
C ALA A 41 -27.73 -10.73 -20.24
N ARG A 42 -28.17 -9.73 -20.98
CA ARG A 42 -29.58 -9.33 -21.07
C ARG A 42 -30.47 -10.47 -21.60
N ARG A 43 -30.03 -11.21 -22.63
CA ARG A 43 -30.77 -12.32 -23.21
C ARG A 43 -30.89 -13.52 -22.27
N LEU A 44 -29.86 -13.73 -21.46
CA LEU A 44 -29.84 -14.81 -20.46
C LEU A 44 -30.49 -14.40 -19.14
N GLY A 45 -30.89 -13.14 -18.96
CA GLY A 45 -31.51 -12.62 -17.73
C GLY A 45 -30.57 -12.66 -16.51
N VAL A 46 -29.25 -12.52 -16.74
CA VAL A 46 -28.24 -12.53 -15.70
C VAL A 46 -27.37 -11.28 -15.77
N ASP A 47 -26.68 -10.97 -14.67
CA ASP A 47 -25.72 -9.87 -14.66
C ASP A 47 -24.48 -10.24 -15.50
N GLU A 48 -23.88 -9.23 -16.17
CA GLU A 48 -22.65 -9.39 -16.97
C GLU A 48 -21.49 -9.93 -16.12
N SER A 49 -21.48 -9.57 -14.82
CA SER A 49 -20.50 -10.01 -13.84
C SER A 49 -20.58 -11.52 -13.53
N TYR A 50 -21.75 -12.09 -13.65
CA TYR A 50 -21.94 -13.50 -13.43
C TYR A 50 -21.33 -14.35 -14.56
N LEU A 51 -21.38 -13.85 -15.80
CA LEU A 51 -20.84 -14.54 -16.97
C LEU A 51 -19.33 -14.33 -17.14
N TRP A 52 -18.84 -13.14 -16.82
CA TRP A 52 -17.45 -12.75 -17.00
C TRP A 52 -16.92 -11.96 -15.79
N PRO A 53 -16.65 -12.63 -14.65
CA PRO A 53 -16.18 -11.97 -13.43
C PRO A 53 -14.86 -11.22 -13.61
N GLU A 54 -13.98 -11.72 -14.48
CA GLU A 54 -12.70 -11.07 -14.79
C GLU A 54 -12.81 -9.71 -15.50
N VAL A 55 -13.93 -9.44 -16.19
CA VAL A 55 -14.18 -8.14 -16.83
C VAL A 55 -14.49 -7.07 -15.81
N LEU A 56 -15.12 -7.46 -14.71
CA LEU A 56 -15.44 -6.54 -13.62
C LEU A 56 -14.20 -6.17 -12.79
N ALA A 57 -13.29 -7.13 -12.64
CA ALA A 57 -11.98 -6.83 -12.05
C ALA A 57 -11.15 -5.82 -12.88
N ARG A 58 -11.47 -5.68 -14.18
CA ARG A 58 -10.80 -4.77 -15.12
C ARG A 58 -11.62 -3.51 -15.46
N SER A 59 -12.85 -3.37 -14.95
CA SER A 59 -13.68 -2.19 -15.23
C SER A 59 -13.11 -0.95 -14.53
N PRO A 60 -12.84 0.17 -15.23
CA PRO A 60 -12.37 1.41 -14.61
C PRO A 60 -13.29 1.86 -13.47
N ALA A 61 -14.61 1.82 -13.66
CA ALA A 61 -15.58 2.23 -12.64
C ALA A 61 -15.47 1.43 -11.34
N ARG A 62 -15.23 0.10 -11.41
CA ARG A 62 -15.02 -0.71 -10.19
C ARG A 62 -13.65 -0.49 -9.55
N ARG A 63 -12.62 -0.19 -10.35
CA ARG A 63 -11.33 0.21 -9.80
C ARG A 63 -11.44 1.54 -9.07
N ASP A 64 -12.20 2.48 -9.61
CA ASP A 64 -12.44 3.77 -8.98
C ASP A 64 -13.25 3.62 -7.69
N ASP A 65 -14.26 2.75 -7.67
CA ASP A 65 -15.07 2.47 -6.48
C ASP A 65 -14.25 1.70 -5.44
N ALA A 66 -13.45 0.69 -5.85
CA ALA A 66 -12.56 -0.03 -4.95
C ALA A 66 -11.48 0.90 -4.39
N ALA A 67 -10.85 1.75 -5.22
CA ALA A 67 -9.85 2.70 -4.75
C ALA A 67 -10.44 3.73 -3.77
N ARG A 68 -11.68 4.19 -4.00
CA ARG A 68 -12.38 5.07 -3.04
C ARG A 68 -12.71 4.35 -1.74
N SER A 69 -13.04 3.06 -1.81
CA SER A 69 -13.34 2.23 -0.64
C SER A 69 -12.08 1.86 0.16
N GLU A 70 -10.90 1.86 -0.49
CA GLU A 70 -9.63 1.70 0.21
C GLU A 70 -9.26 2.93 1.05
N LEU A 71 -9.77 4.12 0.72
CA LEU A 71 -9.54 5.34 1.49
C LEU A 71 -10.46 5.35 2.71
N VAL A 72 -9.89 5.08 3.89
CA VAL A 72 -10.62 5.06 5.16
C VAL A 72 -10.80 6.46 5.70
N GLU A 73 -9.72 7.28 5.73
CA GLU A 73 -9.75 8.63 6.31
C GLU A 73 -8.65 9.50 5.70
N VAL A 74 -8.89 10.81 5.68
CA VAL A 74 -7.92 11.84 5.27
C VAL A 74 -7.71 12.80 6.42
N TYR A 75 -6.46 13.01 6.80
CA TYR A 75 -6.08 13.99 7.81
C TYR A 75 -5.39 15.17 7.13
N PRO A 76 -5.69 16.41 7.54
CA PRO A 76 -5.10 17.61 6.95
C PRO A 76 -3.57 17.66 7.11
N ASP A 77 -3.08 17.06 8.19
CA ASP A 77 -1.66 16.87 8.46
C ASP A 77 -1.43 15.60 9.29
N ARG A 78 -0.20 15.08 9.29
CA ARG A 78 0.13 13.87 10.04
C ARG A 78 0.02 14.07 11.56
N ALA A 79 0.22 15.28 12.06
CA ALA A 79 0.12 15.56 13.50
C ALA A 79 -1.32 15.42 14.00
N SER A 80 -2.31 15.61 13.11
CA SER A 80 -3.74 15.44 13.39
C SER A 80 -4.20 13.98 13.39
N VAL A 81 -3.36 13.04 12.97
CA VAL A 81 -3.71 11.61 13.06
C VAL A 81 -3.81 11.20 14.53
N PRO A 82 -4.98 10.69 15.00
CA PRO A 82 -5.18 10.37 16.40
C PRO A 82 -4.13 9.37 16.93
N ARG A 83 -3.62 9.63 18.14
CA ARG A 83 -2.68 8.72 18.81
C ARG A 83 -3.25 7.32 18.97
N GLU A 84 -4.54 7.24 19.24
CA GLU A 84 -5.30 6.01 19.41
C GLU A 84 -5.27 5.14 18.14
N LEU A 85 -5.29 5.76 16.95
CA LEU A 85 -5.14 5.02 15.69
C LEU A 85 -3.78 4.32 15.61
N TRP A 86 -2.68 5.04 15.88
CA TRP A 86 -1.34 4.46 15.86
C TRP A 86 -1.16 3.32 16.85
N LEU A 87 -1.76 3.46 18.05
CA LEU A 87 -1.70 2.43 19.08
C LEU A 87 -2.51 1.20 18.69
N ARG A 88 -3.71 1.39 18.18
CA ARG A 88 -4.58 0.31 17.72
C ARG A 88 -3.91 -0.49 16.59
N LEU A 89 -3.40 0.20 15.58
CA LEU A 89 -2.73 -0.46 14.45
C LEU A 89 -1.51 -1.28 14.90
N LEU A 90 -0.73 -0.75 15.85
CA LEU A 90 0.43 -1.45 16.41
C LEU A 90 0.05 -2.66 17.27
N ASP A 91 -1.07 -2.58 17.99
CA ASP A 91 -1.56 -3.67 18.84
C ASP A 91 -2.21 -4.80 18.03
N GLU A 92 -2.94 -4.43 16.97
CA GLU A 92 -3.70 -5.35 16.12
C GLU A 92 -2.86 -6.07 15.06
N VAL A 93 -1.66 -5.55 14.70
CA VAL A 93 -0.81 -6.14 13.64
C VAL A 93 -0.42 -7.59 13.95
N GLN A 94 -0.54 -8.47 12.94
CA GLN A 94 -0.32 -9.91 13.06
C GLN A 94 0.80 -10.45 12.18
N GLU A 95 1.02 -9.88 10.98
CA GLU A 95 1.93 -10.44 9.98
C GLU A 95 3.07 -9.47 9.62
N HIS A 96 2.74 -8.23 9.23
CA HIS A 96 3.70 -7.28 8.66
C HIS A 96 3.56 -5.89 9.25
N LEU A 97 4.65 -5.37 9.81
CA LEU A 97 4.81 -3.97 10.17
C LEU A 97 5.97 -3.38 9.37
N ASP A 98 5.65 -2.45 8.45
CA ASP A 98 6.64 -1.77 7.62
C ASP A 98 6.64 -0.28 7.89
N MET A 99 7.82 0.32 8.06
CA MET A 99 7.99 1.77 8.15
C MET A 99 9.04 2.25 7.16
N LEU A 100 8.67 3.22 6.32
CA LEU A 100 9.58 3.90 5.39
C LEU A 100 9.52 5.40 5.63
N VAL A 101 10.62 5.98 6.08
CA VAL A 101 10.70 7.38 6.48
C VAL A 101 12.11 7.94 6.28
N PHE A 102 12.27 9.27 6.23
CA PHE A 102 13.59 9.85 6.38
C PHE A 102 14.08 9.78 7.84
N ARG A 103 13.30 10.30 8.81
CA ARG A 103 13.75 10.51 10.20
C ARG A 103 13.27 9.48 11.20
N GLY A 104 11.99 9.10 11.16
CA GLY A 104 11.39 8.20 12.14
C GLY A 104 11.23 8.75 13.58
N THR A 105 11.64 9.99 13.85
CA THR A 105 11.55 10.62 15.18
C THR A 105 10.12 10.73 15.70
N PHE A 106 9.15 10.98 14.82
CA PHE A 106 7.75 11.08 15.19
C PHE A 106 7.28 9.87 16.01
N TYR A 107 7.56 8.68 15.54
CA TYR A 107 7.08 7.45 16.17
C TYR A 107 7.75 7.24 17.54
N ALA A 108 9.04 7.53 17.65
CA ALA A 108 9.77 7.46 18.92
C ALA A 108 9.31 8.54 19.93
N GLN A 109 8.94 9.74 19.46
CA GLN A 109 8.46 10.81 20.32
C GLN A 109 7.02 10.59 20.80
N THR A 110 6.15 10.05 19.95
CA THR A 110 4.76 9.73 20.34
C THR A 110 4.69 8.48 21.21
N GLN A 111 5.67 7.59 21.12
CA GLN A 111 5.77 6.32 21.83
C GLN A 111 7.16 6.13 22.43
N PRO A 112 7.43 6.64 23.63
CA PRO A 112 8.78 6.53 24.23
C PRO A 112 9.34 5.12 24.39
N ARG A 113 8.46 4.10 24.38
CA ARG A 113 8.83 2.67 24.43
C ARG A 113 8.69 1.98 23.08
N ILE A 114 8.82 2.70 21.97
CA ILE A 114 8.56 2.15 20.64
C ILE A 114 9.41 0.91 20.33
N ALA A 115 10.68 0.91 20.67
CA ALA A 115 11.53 -0.27 20.46
C ALA A 115 11.00 -1.52 21.21
N ALA A 116 10.58 -1.37 22.46
CA ALA A 116 10.00 -2.47 23.21
C ALA A 116 8.67 -2.96 22.61
N LEU A 117 7.83 -2.06 22.10
CA LEU A 117 6.57 -2.42 21.45
C LEU A 117 6.81 -3.15 20.12
N LEU A 118 7.77 -2.70 19.31
CA LEU A 118 8.15 -3.35 18.07
C LEU A 118 8.80 -4.73 18.32
N ALA A 119 9.66 -4.83 19.32
CA ALA A 119 10.25 -6.12 19.76
C ALA A 119 9.15 -7.08 20.24
N ALA A 120 8.15 -6.60 20.99
CA ALA A 120 7.02 -7.41 21.41
C ALA A 120 6.15 -7.87 20.23
N ALA A 121 5.96 -7.03 19.21
CA ALA A 121 5.29 -7.43 17.97
C ALA A 121 6.08 -8.54 17.25
N ALA A 122 7.39 -8.38 17.09
CA ALA A 122 8.26 -9.41 16.52
C ALA A 122 8.22 -10.73 17.32
N GLY A 123 8.20 -10.65 18.66
CA GLY A 123 8.02 -11.80 19.56
C GLY A 123 6.66 -12.52 19.39
N ARG A 124 5.65 -11.88 18.82
CA ARG A 124 4.37 -12.50 18.43
C ARG A 124 4.43 -13.12 17.04
N GLY A 125 5.53 -12.97 16.29
CA GLY A 125 5.69 -13.48 14.93
C GLY A 125 5.49 -12.44 13.83
N VAL A 126 5.28 -11.17 14.17
CA VAL A 126 5.17 -10.08 13.20
C VAL A 126 6.53 -9.81 12.56
N GLN A 127 6.60 -9.76 11.23
CA GLN A 127 7.77 -9.29 10.52
C GLN A 127 7.86 -7.76 10.60
N VAL A 128 8.86 -7.23 11.32
CA VAL A 128 9.08 -5.79 11.50
C VAL A 128 10.20 -5.32 10.59
N ARG A 129 9.88 -4.45 9.61
CA ARG A 129 10.84 -3.88 8.65
C ARG A 129 10.85 -2.36 8.75
N LEU A 130 11.97 -1.80 9.18
CA LEU A 130 12.13 -0.36 9.40
C LEU A 130 13.17 0.21 8.42
N CYS A 131 12.78 1.17 7.59
CA CYS A 131 13.63 1.77 6.58
C CYS A 131 13.76 3.28 6.80
N PHE A 132 14.96 3.72 7.14
CA PHE A 132 15.27 5.13 7.41
C PHE A 132 16.15 5.72 6.32
N GLY A 133 16.16 7.06 6.19
CA GLY A 133 17.11 7.73 5.32
C GLY A 133 18.55 7.47 5.75
N ASN A 134 19.44 7.17 4.78
CA ASN A 134 20.87 7.10 5.03
C ASN A 134 21.42 8.54 5.25
N PRO A 135 21.93 8.87 6.45
CA PRO A 135 22.41 10.23 6.77
C PRO A 135 23.48 10.77 5.82
N GLY A 136 24.27 9.88 5.21
CA GLY A 136 25.32 10.25 4.26
C GLY A 136 24.86 10.35 2.81
N SER A 137 23.58 10.11 2.51
CA SER A 137 23.10 10.07 1.13
C SER A 137 22.78 11.46 0.56
N GLU A 138 22.88 11.59 -0.76
CA GLU A 138 22.45 12.79 -1.48
C GLU A 138 20.95 13.04 -1.30
N ALA A 139 20.12 11.99 -1.24
CA ALA A 139 18.68 12.12 -1.02
C ALA A 139 18.35 12.84 0.29
N VAL A 140 19.09 12.57 1.36
CA VAL A 140 18.97 13.27 2.64
C VAL A 140 19.42 14.72 2.51
N THR A 141 20.52 15.00 1.81
CA THR A 141 21.01 16.35 1.57
C THR A 141 20.03 17.19 0.76
N VAL A 142 19.44 16.60 -0.29
CA VAL A 142 18.41 17.26 -1.11
C VAL A 142 17.17 17.57 -0.25
N ARG A 143 16.68 16.57 0.49
CA ARG A 143 15.50 16.73 1.34
C ARG A 143 15.71 17.78 2.45
N ASP A 144 16.89 17.83 3.04
CA ASP A 144 17.29 18.86 4.02
C ASP A 144 17.17 20.27 3.44
N ARG A 145 17.64 20.44 2.21
CA ARG A 145 17.59 21.72 1.49
C ARG A 145 16.15 22.11 1.13
N GLU A 146 15.33 21.14 0.72
CA GLU A 146 13.92 21.36 0.42
C GLU A 146 13.12 21.80 1.65
N GLU A 147 13.40 21.18 2.82
CA GLU A 147 12.77 21.57 4.10
C GLU A 147 13.37 22.87 4.70
N GLY A 148 14.43 23.42 4.12
CA GLY A 148 15.09 24.65 4.62
C GLY A 148 15.70 24.52 6.01
N ILE A 149 16.11 23.32 6.44
CA ILE A 149 16.59 23.06 7.81
C ILE A 149 18.12 23.05 7.98
N SER A 150 18.84 23.61 7.00
CA SER A 150 20.23 24.01 7.11
C SER A 150 21.22 22.92 7.55
N GLY A 151 21.14 21.70 6.95
CA GLY A 151 22.08 20.60 7.21
C GLY A 151 21.73 19.75 8.44
N THR A 152 20.58 19.97 9.07
CA THR A 152 20.25 19.27 10.33
C THR A 152 19.56 17.92 10.13
N LEU A 153 19.08 17.60 8.92
CA LEU A 153 18.32 16.37 8.68
C LEU A 153 19.15 15.12 9.00
N ALA A 154 20.40 15.06 8.55
CA ALA A 154 21.28 13.93 8.82
C ALA A 154 21.49 13.71 10.33
N ALA A 155 21.71 14.79 11.10
CA ALA A 155 21.85 14.70 12.56
C ALA A 155 20.53 14.22 13.23
N LYS A 156 19.37 14.69 12.74
CA LYS A 156 18.06 14.23 13.22
C LYS A 156 17.81 12.75 12.94
N ILE A 157 18.27 12.23 11.79
CA ILE A 157 18.20 10.80 11.47
C ILE A 157 19.07 10.00 12.42
N ARG A 158 20.35 10.39 12.63
CA ARG A 158 21.25 9.73 13.58
C ARG A 158 20.64 9.68 14.98
N SER A 159 20.12 10.81 15.46
CA SER A 159 19.44 10.87 16.75
C SER A 159 18.21 9.96 16.80
N ALA A 160 17.43 9.85 15.72
CA ALA A 160 16.29 8.94 15.68
C ALA A 160 16.72 7.47 15.74
N LEU A 161 17.77 7.09 15.03
CA LEU A 161 18.26 5.71 14.99
C LEU A 161 18.66 5.19 16.38
N THR A 162 19.07 6.06 17.31
CA THR A 162 19.37 5.63 18.70
C THR A 162 18.16 5.01 19.40
N TYR A 163 16.93 5.42 19.08
CA TYR A 163 15.72 4.82 19.64
C TYR A 163 15.45 3.41 19.12
N TYR A 164 15.94 3.10 17.91
CA TYR A 164 15.71 1.82 17.23
C TYR A 164 16.91 0.88 17.34
N GLN A 165 18.05 1.35 17.89
CA GLN A 165 19.25 0.55 18.07
C GLN A 165 19.01 -0.79 18.78
N PRO A 166 18.16 -0.87 19.84
CA PRO A 166 17.88 -2.14 20.50
C PRO A 166 17.23 -3.21 19.60
N LEU A 167 16.64 -2.79 18.47
CA LEU A 167 15.98 -3.71 17.53
C LEU A 167 16.95 -4.42 16.58
N ALA A 168 18.17 -3.93 16.46
CA ALA A 168 19.18 -4.50 15.55
C ALA A 168 19.55 -5.95 15.88
N GLU A 169 19.32 -6.39 17.12
CA GLU A 169 19.63 -7.75 17.61
C GLU A 169 18.35 -8.55 17.92
N VAL A 170 17.16 -8.03 17.54
CA VAL A 170 15.87 -8.69 17.81
C VAL A 170 15.46 -9.52 16.60
N ASP A 171 15.31 -10.83 16.79
CA ASP A 171 14.77 -11.72 15.76
C ASP A 171 13.39 -11.25 15.29
N GLY A 172 13.18 -11.24 13.97
CA GLY A 172 11.93 -10.72 13.36
C GLY A 172 11.92 -9.20 13.15
N CYS A 173 12.93 -8.46 13.63
CA CYS A 173 13.15 -7.04 13.34
C CYS A 173 14.30 -6.85 12.36
N GLU A 174 14.08 -6.07 11.31
CA GLU A 174 15.16 -5.69 10.40
C GLU A 174 15.13 -4.17 10.16
N VAL A 175 16.29 -3.55 10.31
CA VAL A 175 16.48 -2.11 10.08
C VAL A 175 17.37 -1.91 8.87
N ARG A 176 16.95 -1.06 7.93
CA ARG A 176 17.73 -0.68 6.74
C ARG A 176 17.80 0.82 6.56
N LEU A 177 18.82 1.25 5.82
CA LEU A 177 19.03 2.64 5.43
C LEU A 177 18.87 2.78 3.91
N HIS A 178 17.97 3.67 3.47
CA HIS A 178 17.76 3.96 2.05
C HIS A 178 18.47 5.26 1.62
N SER A 179 18.89 5.29 0.37
CA SER A 179 19.45 6.49 -0.30
C SER A 179 18.52 6.99 -1.42
N THR A 180 17.23 6.74 -1.27
CA THR A 180 16.21 7.02 -2.28
C THR A 180 15.47 8.32 -1.95
N THR A 181 15.18 9.13 -2.95
CA THR A 181 14.22 10.23 -2.83
C THR A 181 12.84 9.68 -2.51
N LEU A 182 12.28 10.05 -1.35
CA LEU A 182 10.93 9.64 -0.97
C LEU A 182 9.91 10.72 -1.32
N TYR A 183 8.79 10.29 -1.87
CA TYR A 183 7.61 11.13 -2.12
C TYR A 183 6.55 11.00 -1.04
N ALA A 184 6.68 10.01 -0.16
CA ALA A 184 5.81 9.81 0.99
C ALA A 184 6.55 9.04 2.09
N SER A 185 6.17 9.28 3.35
CA SER A 185 6.42 8.34 4.44
C SER A 185 5.31 7.29 4.47
N LEU A 186 5.65 6.03 4.74
CA LEU A 186 4.73 4.90 4.75
C LEU A 186 4.79 4.18 6.09
N PHE A 187 3.61 3.83 6.63
CA PHE A 187 3.44 3.07 7.86
C PHE A 187 2.40 2.00 7.60
N ARG A 188 2.85 0.77 7.36
CA ARG A 188 1.98 -0.38 7.07
C ARG A 188 1.81 -1.26 8.29
N TYR A 189 0.60 -1.74 8.50
CA TYR A 189 0.19 -2.71 9.50
C TYR A 189 -0.74 -3.72 8.81
N ASP A 190 -0.20 -4.84 8.36
CA ASP A 190 -0.90 -5.83 7.53
C ASP A 190 -1.55 -5.21 6.29
N ASP A 191 -2.87 -5.14 6.25
CA ASP A 191 -3.66 -4.55 5.17
C ASP A 191 -3.96 -3.06 5.36
N GLU A 192 -3.64 -2.48 6.52
CA GLU A 192 -3.79 -1.05 6.76
C GLU A 192 -2.48 -0.30 6.55
N ILE A 193 -2.56 0.87 5.93
CA ILE A 193 -1.39 1.70 5.66
C ILE A 193 -1.72 3.18 5.88
N VAL A 194 -0.88 3.87 6.63
CA VAL A 194 -0.90 5.33 6.70
C VAL A 194 0.17 5.87 5.76
N VAL A 195 -0.28 6.62 4.76
CA VAL A 195 0.56 7.28 3.75
C VAL A 195 0.62 8.75 4.07
N ASN A 196 1.83 9.32 4.18
CA ASN A 196 2.04 10.73 4.41
C ASN A 196 2.88 11.31 3.25
N PRO A 197 2.22 11.81 2.18
CA PRO A 197 2.88 12.44 1.04
C PRO A 197 3.75 13.61 1.46
N HIS A 198 4.86 13.82 0.77
CA HIS A 198 5.75 14.94 1.04
C HIS A 198 5.43 16.12 0.10
N VAL A 199 4.98 17.22 0.69
CA VAL A 199 4.81 18.49 -0.01
C VAL A 199 6.14 19.24 0.02
N TYR A 200 6.54 19.84 -1.10
CA TYR A 200 7.79 20.58 -1.21
C TYR A 200 7.82 21.75 -0.24
N GLY A 201 8.95 21.90 0.48
CA GLY A 201 9.16 22.97 1.43
C GLY A 201 8.58 22.73 2.83
N GLU A 202 7.74 21.71 3.01
CA GLU A 202 7.05 21.45 4.27
C GLU A 202 7.64 20.23 5.01
N PRO A 203 7.74 20.30 6.36
CA PRO A 203 8.12 19.14 7.15
C PRO A 203 7.01 18.06 7.09
N ALA A 204 7.39 16.78 7.14
CA ALA A 204 6.45 15.69 7.02
C ALA A 204 5.28 15.73 8.04
N SER A 205 5.46 16.37 9.21
CA SER A 205 4.39 16.53 10.21
C SER A 205 3.26 17.45 9.78
N ALA A 206 3.56 18.43 8.90
CA ALA A 206 2.60 19.40 8.38
C ALA A 206 1.93 18.92 7.06
N ASN A 207 2.35 17.80 6.53
CA ASN A 207 1.82 17.25 5.27
C ASN A 207 0.61 16.36 5.53
N PRO A 208 -0.35 16.28 4.58
CA PRO A 208 -1.53 15.41 4.70
C PRO A 208 -1.17 13.96 5.02
N ALA A 209 -2.09 13.25 5.65
CA ALA A 209 -1.96 11.82 5.82
C ALA A 209 -3.24 11.10 5.36
N PHE A 210 -3.07 9.98 4.67
CA PHE A 210 -4.15 9.15 4.17
C PHE A 210 -4.09 7.81 4.90
N HIS A 211 -5.18 7.45 5.55
CA HIS A 211 -5.36 6.12 6.09
C HIS A 211 -6.05 5.27 5.02
N LEU A 212 -5.39 4.25 4.57
CA LEU A 212 -5.85 3.33 3.54
C LEU A 212 -6.00 1.93 4.13
N ARG A 213 -6.93 1.16 3.57
CA ARG A 213 -7.07 -0.27 3.83
C ARG A 213 -7.07 -1.03 2.51
N ARG A 214 -6.20 -2.01 2.37
CA ARG A 214 -6.16 -2.89 1.21
C ARG A 214 -7.45 -3.69 1.11
N LEU A 215 -8.07 -3.67 -0.07
CA LEU A 215 -9.28 -4.43 -0.38
C LEU A 215 -9.04 -5.28 -1.62
N ASP A 216 -9.75 -6.40 -1.72
CA ASP A 216 -9.72 -7.26 -2.90
C ASP A 216 -10.18 -6.48 -4.14
N GLY A 217 -9.35 -6.49 -5.18
CA GLY A 217 -9.58 -5.74 -6.41
C GLY A 217 -9.20 -4.26 -6.34
N GLY A 218 -8.84 -3.72 -5.16
CA GLY A 218 -8.24 -2.40 -4.99
C GLY A 218 -6.77 -2.38 -5.41
N THR A 219 -6.27 -1.20 -5.75
CA THR A 219 -4.88 -1.03 -6.21
C THR A 219 -4.14 0.09 -5.49
N LEU A 220 -4.86 0.98 -4.78
CA LEU A 220 -4.27 2.16 -4.15
C LEU A 220 -3.29 1.78 -3.03
N ALA A 221 -3.75 1.01 -2.04
CA ALA A 221 -2.90 0.52 -0.96
C ALA A 221 -1.75 -0.36 -1.49
N THR A 222 -2.05 -1.26 -2.46
CA THR A 222 -1.06 -2.15 -3.08
C THR A 222 0.06 -1.38 -3.77
N HIS A 223 -0.21 -0.22 -4.40
CA HIS A 223 0.82 0.62 -5.01
C HIS A 223 1.82 1.14 -3.98
N TYR A 224 1.37 1.58 -2.81
CA TYR A 224 2.25 2.05 -1.74
C TYR A 224 3.03 0.91 -1.08
N MET A 225 2.39 -0.25 -0.85
CA MET A 225 3.08 -1.43 -0.34
C MET A 225 4.20 -1.88 -1.30
N ALA A 226 3.92 -1.94 -2.60
CA ALA A 226 4.93 -2.25 -3.61
C ALA A 226 6.03 -1.17 -3.72
N ALA A 227 5.73 0.09 -3.42
CA ALA A 227 6.74 1.15 -3.36
C ALA A 227 7.70 0.92 -2.17
N PHE A 228 7.17 0.53 -1.01
CA PHE A 228 7.99 0.11 0.12
C PHE A 228 8.96 -1.02 -0.27
N ASP A 229 8.45 -2.10 -0.86
CA ASP A 229 9.25 -3.26 -1.22
C ASP A 229 10.37 -2.91 -2.22
N ARG A 230 10.11 -2.03 -3.18
CA ARG A 230 11.14 -1.54 -4.12
C ARG A 230 12.25 -0.76 -3.42
N VAL A 231 11.93 0.12 -2.48
CA VAL A 231 12.94 0.86 -1.70
C VAL A 231 13.69 -0.10 -0.77
N TRP A 232 12.96 -1.00 -0.10
CA TRP A 232 13.54 -2.01 0.79
C TRP A 232 14.59 -2.88 0.10
N ALA A 233 14.32 -3.30 -1.13
CA ALA A 233 15.23 -4.13 -1.92
C ALA A 233 16.57 -3.44 -2.23
N THR A 234 16.63 -2.10 -2.24
CA THR A 234 17.85 -1.33 -2.50
C THR A 234 18.50 -0.77 -1.24
N ALA A 235 17.80 -0.84 -0.10
CA ALA A 235 18.29 -0.32 1.16
C ALA A 235 19.34 -1.25 1.79
N ILE A 236 20.34 -0.67 2.46
CA ILE A 236 21.42 -1.41 3.11
C ILE A 236 21.04 -1.76 4.55
N PRO A 237 21.35 -2.99 5.02
CA PRO A 237 21.14 -3.37 6.42
C PRO A 237 21.90 -2.45 7.38
N TRP A 238 21.29 -2.15 8.53
CA TRP A 238 21.92 -1.41 9.61
C TRP A 238 21.93 -2.25 10.89
N SER A 239 23.12 -2.46 11.44
CA SER A 239 23.38 -3.32 12.60
C SER A 239 23.54 -2.57 13.92
N GLY A 240 22.99 -1.34 14.00
CA GLY A 240 23.07 -0.56 15.26
C GLY A 240 24.32 0.27 15.45
N GLY A 241 25.28 0.24 14.50
CA GLY A 241 26.50 1.03 14.55
C GLY A 241 26.32 2.50 14.19
N GLU A 242 27.39 3.30 14.35
CA GLU A 242 27.43 4.70 13.90
C GLU A 242 27.26 4.79 12.37
N VAL A 243 26.57 5.84 11.88
CA VAL A 243 26.27 6.13 10.47
C VAL A 243 26.59 7.59 10.14
#